data_f523b7d272d359c301cef84236ec193c
#
_entry.id   f523b7d272d359c301cef84236ec193c
#
_cell.length_a   1.000
_cell.length_b   1.000
_cell.length_c   1.000
_cell.angle_alpha   90.00
_cell.angle_beta   90.00
_cell.angle_gamma   90.00
#
_symmetry.space_group_name_H-M   'P 1'
#
loop_
_entity.id
_entity.type
_entity.pdbx_description
1 polymer ?
#
loop_
_entity_poly.entity_id
_entity_poly.type
_entity_poly.pdbx_seq_one_letter_code
_entity_poly.pdbx_strand_id
1 'polypeptide(L)'
;MRRRDFLLAAVAMALKPTAAQSNKQRLALLIGNASYRQYPLQNPVRDASAMKAVLDTLNFETTLVEDANLREMIGALQHFSVQARRHNVRLLYFAGHGLQIRGRNYLIPVDAEIGSQDEVARRSVDVGDLLERLGELHDGVNILILDACRNNPFINQPGIDADGRRFRTRAPKKIGLVELEPPNGTIIAYATAPGTVAIDSGDESNSVYTRYLLEHIQTQGLPIEMVFKKVRADVVRETQGLQIPWESSSLTGQFIFNS
;
A
#
# COMPACT_ATOMS: atom_id res chain seq x y z
N MET A 1 -64.58 -41.56 -41.05
CA MET A 1 -63.17 -41.67 -40.59
C MET A 1 -62.55 -40.29 -40.58
N ARG A 2 -62.35 -39.69 -39.40
CA ARG A 2 -61.76 -38.37 -39.26
C ARG A 2 -60.35 -38.55 -38.68
N ARG A 3 -59.33 -38.13 -39.45
CA ARG A 3 -57.94 -38.07 -39.01
C ARG A 3 -57.77 -36.89 -38.07
N ARG A 4 -57.20 -37.12 -36.88
CA ARG A 4 -56.79 -36.12 -35.93
C ARG A 4 -55.28 -35.84 -36.14
N ASP A 5 -54.99 -34.66 -36.64
CA ASP A 5 -53.62 -34.17 -36.74
C ASP A 5 -53.12 -33.70 -35.33
N PHE A 6 -52.06 -34.36 -34.84
CA PHE A 6 -51.33 -33.94 -33.63
C PHE A 6 -50.26 -32.94 -34.02
N LEU A 7 -50.45 -31.69 -33.73
CA LEU A 7 -49.41 -30.66 -33.77
C LEU A 7 -48.50 -30.83 -32.58
N LEU A 8 -47.26 -31.24 -32.83
CA LEU A 8 -46.14 -31.17 -31.85
C LEU A 8 -45.62 -29.74 -31.79
N ALA A 9 -45.95 -29.03 -30.70
CA ALA A 9 -45.33 -27.75 -30.40
C ALA A 9 -43.95 -27.97 -29.77
N ALA A 10 -42.89 -27.69 -30.53
CA ALA A 10 -41.54 -27.68 -30.05
C ALA A 10 -41.32 -26.39 -29.19
N VAL A 11 -41.23 -26.56 -27.86
CA VAL A 11 -40.81 -25.46 -26.94
C VAL A 11 -39.31 -25.25 -27.10
N ALA A 12 -38.92 -24.23 -27.85
CA ALA A 12 -37.55 -23.74 -27.89
C ALA A 12 -37.21 -23.07 -26.54
N MET A 13 -36.48 -23.76 -25.68
CA MET A 13 -35.95 -23.23 -24.44
C MET A 13 -34.79 -22.28 -24.80
N ALA A 14 -35.05 -20.98 -24.86
CA ALA A 14 -34.02 -19.96 -25.04
C ALA A 14 -33.10 -19.98 -23.82
N LEU A 15 -31.91 -20.54 -23.98
CA LEU A 15 -30.79 -20.39 -23.05
C LEU A 15 -30.49 -18.90 -22.96
N LYS A 16 -30.87 -18.25 -21.85
CA LYS A 16 -30.39 -16.91 -21.52
C LYS A 16 -28.87 -16.99 -21.45
N PRO A 17 -28.13 -16.09 -22.13
CA PRO A 17 -26.69 -16.05 -21.94
C PRO A 17 -26.45 -15.70 -20.47
N THR A 18 -25.81 -16.61 -19.76
CA THR A 18 -25.23 -16.33 -18.45
C THR A 18 -24.33 -15.10 -18.63
N ALA A 19 -24.68 -13.99 -18.01
CA ALA A 19 -23.80 -12.83 -17.96
C ALA A 19 -22.44 -13.35 -17.46
N ALA A 20 -21.43 -13.24 -18.31
CA ALA A 20 -20.05 -13.53 -17.92
C ALA A 20 -19.82 -12.72 -16.64
N GLN A 21 -19.58 -13.43 -15.53
CA GLN A 21 -19.18 -12.82 -14.27
C GLN A 21 -17.99 -11.94 -14.62
N SER A 22 -18.14 -10.61 -14.51
CA SER A 22 -17.05 -9.67 -14.78
C SER A 22 -15.87 -10.11 -13.91
N ASN A 23 -14.81 -10.57 -14.58
CA ASN A 23 -13.59 -10.97 -13.90
C ASN A 23 -13.16 -9.73 -13.11
N LYS A 24 -13.30 -9.77 -11.79
CA LYS A 24 -13.01 -8.64 -10.90
C LYS A 24 -11.54 -8.33 -11.09
N GLN A 25 -11.23 -7.34 -11.93
CA GLN A 25 -9.87 -6.98 -12.24
C GLN A 25 -9.21 -6.42 -10.99
N ARG A 26 -8.03 -6.92 -10.69
CA ARG A 26 -7.20 -6.53 -9.55
C ARG A 26 -6.06 -5.67 -10.08
N LEU A 27 -5.89 -4.49 -9.51
CA LEU A 27 -4.85 -3.53 -9.90
C LEU A 27 -3.88 -3.32 -8.73
N ALA A 28 -2.59 -3.28 -9.00
CA ALA A 28 -1.59 -2.93 -8.01
C ALA A 28 -0.55 -1.94 -8.55
N LEU A 29 -0.24 -0.92 -7.76
CA LEU A 29 0.92 -0.06 -7.92
C LEU A 29 1.90 -0.34 -6.79
N LEU A 30 3.15 -0.64 -7.17
CA LEU A 30 4.22 -0.92 -6.23
C LEU A 30 5.33 0.11 -6.43
N ILE A 31 5.73 0.76 -5.35
CA ILE A 31 6.79 1.77 -5.37
C ILE A 31 7.85 1.36 -4.34
N GLY A 32 9.09 1.19 -4.80
CA GLY A 32 10.25 0.90 -3.95
C GLY A 32 11.32 1.98 -4.11
N ASN A 33 11.54 2.78 -3.08
CA ASN A 33 12.51 3.87 -3.07
C ASN A 33 13.65 3.56 -2.11
N ALA A 34 14.86 3.37 -2.61
CA ALA A 34 16.06 3.02 -1.86
C ALA A 34 17.21 4.03 -2.06
N SER A 35 17.38 4.58 -3.26
CA SER A 35 18.54 5.39 -3.68
C SER A 35 18.44 6.85 -3.25
N TYR A 36 18.10 7.09 -1.97
CA TYR A 36 18.10 8.45 -1.42
C TYR A 36 19.51 9.01 -1.31
N ARG A 37 19.70 10.30 -1.64
CA ARG A 37 21.00 10.98 -1.45
C ARG A 37 21.46 11.00 0.00
N GLN A 38 20.52 11.20 0.92
CA GLN A 38 20.75 11.11 2.35
C GLN A 38 19.99 9.90 2.88
N TYR A 39 20.67 9.07 3.66
CA TYR A 39 20.08 7.88 4.29
C TYR A 39 19.51 6.87 3.27
N PRO A 40 20.35 6.33 2.35
CA PRO A 40 19.92 5.27 1.43
C PRO A 40 19.43 4.05 2.22
N LEU A 41 18.47 3.33 1.64
CA LEU A 41 17.89 2.09 2.19
C LEU A 41 18.35 0.91 1.35
N GLN A 42 18.29 -0.31 1.90
CA GLN A 42 18.76 -1.51 1.20
C GLN A 42 17.65 -2.32 0.55
N ASN A 43 16.49 -2.44 1.23
CA ASN A 43 15.47 -3.40 0.88
C ASN A 43 14.32 -2.88 -0.02
N PRO A 44 13.94 -1.59 -0.07
CA PRO A 44 12.70 -1.14 -0.67
C PRO A 44 12.47 -1.57 -2.12
N VAL A 45 13.50 -1.48 -2.97
CA VAL A 45 13.40 -1.89 -4.39
C VAL A 45 13.19 -3.39 -4.49
N ARG A 46 13.92 -4.18 -3.72
CA ARG A 46 13.78 -5.63 -3.67
C ARG A 46 12.41 -6.05 -3.13
N ASP A 47 11.93 -5.39 -2.08
CA ASP A 47 10.63 -5.64 -1.49
C ASP A 47 9.49 -5.38 -2.48
N ALA A 48 9.53 -4.25 -3.18
CA ALA A 48 8.54 -3.91 -4.21
C ALA A 48 8.56 -4.90 -5.38
N SER A 49 9.76 -5.31 -5.83
CA SER A 49 9.93 -6.29 -6.91
C SER A 49 9.41 -7.69 -6.50
N ALA A 50 9.68 -8.13 -5.26
CA ALA A 50 9.17 -9.39 -4.73
C ALA A 50 7.63 -9.36 -4.56
N MET A 51 7.08 -8.27 -4.06
CA MET A 51 5.63 -8.05 -3.98
C MET A 51 4.98 -8.11 -5.37
N LYS A 52 5.59 -7.46 -6.38
CA LYS A 52 5.11 -7.57 -7.76
C LYS A 52 5.05 -9.02 -8.22
N ALA A 53 6.15 -9.76 -8.07
CA ALA A 53 6.22 -11.14 -8.53
C ALA A 53 5.10 -12.03 -7.93
N VAL A 54 4.81 -11.86 -6.64
CA VAL A 54 3.73 -12.61 -5.99
C VAL A 54 2.35 -12.12 -6.43
N LEU A 55 2.12 -10.80 -6.52
CA LEU A 55 0.82 -10.26 -6.95
C LEU A 55 0.48 -10.62 -8.41
N ASP A 56 1.49 -10.72 -9.28
CA ASP A 56 1.30 -11.23 -10.66
C ASP A 56 0.70 -12.65 -10.64
N THR A 57 1.18 -13.53 -9.74
CA THR A 57 0.61 -14.90 -9.60
C THR A 57 -0.80 -14.90 -9.02
N LEU A 58 -1.19 -13.84 -8.32
CA LEU A 58 -2.52 -13.65 -7.72
C LEU A 58 -3.48 -12.85 -8.63
N ASN A 59 -3.16 -12.77 -9.92
CA ASN A 59 -3.96 -12.14 -10.97
C ASN A 59 -4.18 -10.62 -10.76
N PHE A 60 -3.18 -9.92 -10.23
CA PHE A 60 -3.15 -8.46 -10.26
C PHE A 60 -2.51 -7.96 -11.57
N GLU A 61 -3.09 -6.91 -12.15
CA GLU A 61 -2.41 -6.06 -13.12
C GLU A 61 -1.47 -5.15 -12.34
N THR A 62 -0.14 -5.34 -12.49
CA THR A 62 0.85 -4.68 -11.63
C THR A 62 1.66 -3.63 -12.38
N THR A 63 1.92 -2.51 -11.72
CA THR A 63 2.90 -1.50 -12.14
C THR A 63 3.96 -1.38 -11.05
N LEU A 64 5.24 -1.54 -11.42
CA LEU A 64 6.38 -1.35 -10.53
C LEU A 64 7.11 -0.07 -10.88
N VAL A 65 7.43 0.72 -9.86
CA VAL A 65 8.23 1.94 -9.96
C VAL A 65 9.34 1.87 -8.93
N GLU A 66 10.57 1.99 -9.37
CA GLU A 66 11.77 1.87 -8.54
C GLU A 66 12.53 3.19 -8.51
N ASP A 67 12.99 3.58 -7.32
CA ASP A 67 13.81 4.79 -7.10
C ASP A 67 13.21 6.06 -7.73
N ALA A 68 11.91 6.24 -7.54
CA ALA A 68 11.13 7.28 -8.17
C ALA A 68 11.41 8.67 -7.57
N ASN A 69 11.65 9.64 -8.43
CA ASN A 69 11.60 11.05 -8.09
C ASN A 69 10.14 11.54 -7.90
N LEU A 70 9.95 12.76 -7.44
CA LEU A 70 8.61 13.30 -7.15
C LEU A 70 7.69 13.28 -8.38
N ARG A 71 8.19 13.63 -9.55
CA ARG A 71 7.40 13.65 -10.79
C ARG A 71 6.94 12.24 -11.18
N GLU A 72 7.83 11.28 -11.08
CA GLU A 72 7.55 9.87 -11.39
C GLU A 72 6.54 9.28 -10.41
N MET A 73 6.68 9.54 -9.11
CA MET A 73 5.69 9.13 -8.12
C MET A 73 4.31 9.73 -8.39
N ILE A 74 4.23 11.04 -8.64
CA ILE A 74 2.96 11.70 -8.96
C ILE A 74 2.34 11.13 -10.24
N GLY A 75 3.14 10.94 -11.29
CA GLY A 75 2.69 10.35 -12.55
C GLY A 75 2.14 8.93 -12.39
N ALA A 76 2.85 8.08 -11.64
CA ALA A 76 2.42 6.71 -11.36
C ALA A 76 1.10 6.68 -10.56
N LEU A 77 0.97 7.53 -9.54
CA LEU A 77 -0.25 7.64 -8.73
C LEU A 77 -1.44 8.20 -9.52
N GLN A 78 -1.21 9.15 -10.42
CA GLN A 78 -2.24 9.65 -11.33
C GLN A 78 -2.71 8.55 -12.29
N HIS A 79 -1.77 7.82 -12.89
CA HIS A 79 -2.10 6.68 -13.76
C HIS A 79 -2.88 5.61 -13.02
N PHE A 80 -2.42 5.22 -11.83
CA PHE A 80 -3.11 4.27 -10.95
C PHE A 80 -4.53 4.74 -10.63
N SER A 81 -4.72 6.01 -10.26
CA SER A 81 -6.05 6.56 -9.93
C SER A 81 -7.03 6.51 -11.11
N VAL A 82 -6.54 6.71 -12.35
CA VAL A 82 -7.36 6.58 -13.57
C VAL A 82 -7.76 5.12 -13.80
N GLN A 83 -6.82 4.19 -13.69
CA GLN A 83 -7.07 2.77 -13.87
C GLN A 83 -7.94 2.19 -12.75
N ALA A 84 -7.79 2.67 -11.53
CA ALA A 84 -8.54 2.25 -10.34
C ALA A 84 -10.06 2.29 -10.54
N ARG A 85 -10.57 3.21 -11.37
CA ARG A 85 -12.00 3.34 -11.70
C ARG A 85 -12.59 2.12 -12.41
N ARG A 86 -11.74 1.28 -13.01
CA ARG A 86 -12.14 0.08 -13.78
C ARG A 86 -11.91 -1.22 -13.04
N HIS A 87 -11.35 -1.13 -11.82
CA HIS A 87 -10.93 -2.28 -11.02
C HIS A 87 -11.67 -2.29 -9.70
N ASN A 88 -12.03 -3.48 -9.22
CA ASN A 88 -12.74 -3.65 -7.95
C ASN A 88 -11.79 -3.93 -6.78
N VAL A 89 -10.54 -4.29 -7.04
CA VAL A 89 -9.49 -4.45 -6.03
C VAL A 89 -8.32 -3.57 -6.44
N ARG A 90 -7.92 -2.68 -5.57
CA ARG A 90 -6.90 -1.67 -5.82
C ARG A 90 -5.88 -1.72 -4.70
N LEU A 91 -4.65 -2.04 -5.02
CA LEU A 91 -3.58 -2.15 -4.05
C LEU A 91 -2.49 -1.13 -4.35
N LEU A 92 -2.09 -0.35 -3.36
CA LEU A 92 -0.85 0.41 -3.37
C LEU A 92 0.09 -0.16 -2.33
N TYR A 93 1.28 -0.54 -2.75
CA TYR A 93 2.41 -0.87 -1.89
C TYR A 93 3.49 0.19 -2.02
N PHE A 94 3.96 0.70 -0.91
CA PHE A 94 5.10 1.61 -0.85
C PHE A 94 6.13 1.10 0.15
N ALA A 95 7.38 0.97 -0.30
CA ALA A 95 8.54 0.75 0.55
C ALA A 95 9.53 1.90 0.38
N GLY A 96 9.99 2.50 1.50
CA GLY A 96 10.88 3.65 1.46
C GLY A 96 10.80 4.54 2.69
N HIS A 97 11.31 5.77 2.59
CA HIS A 97 11.13 6.76 3.65
C HIS A 97 9.72 7.33 3.67
N GLY A 98 9.14 7.33 4.86
CA GLY A 98 7.89 8.03 5.14
C GLY A 98 8.06 8.96 6.35
N LEU A 99 7.33 10.05 6.37
CA LEU A 99 7.34 10.94 7.52
C LEU A 99 5.96 11.52 7.82
N GLN A 100 5.79 11.92 9.08
CA GLN A 100 4.56 12.52 9.55
C GLN A 100 4.81 13.97 9.95
N ILE A 101 3.98 14.89 9.44
CA ILE A 101 3.99 16.29 9.83
C ILE A 101 2.55 16.76 10.02
N ARG A 102 2.29 17.38 11.17
CA ARG A 102 0.97 17.98 11.51
C ARG A 102 -0.21 17.02 11.31
N GLY A 103 0.00 15.72 11.63
CA GLY A 103 -1.05 14.71 11.50
C GLY A 103 -1.23 14.14 10.08
N ARG A 104 -0.42 14.54 9.12
CA ARG A 104 -0.44 13.99 7.75
C ARG A 104 0.77 13.11 7.48
N ASN A 105 0.58 12.05 6.70
CA ASN A 105 1.64 11.12 6.30
C ASN A 105 2.12 11.45 4.89
N TYR A 106 3.43 11.44 4.70
CA TYR A 106 4.09 11.77 3.44
C TYR A 106 5.03 10.65 3.01
N LEU A 107 4.95 10.26 1.74
CA LEU A 107 5.87 9.33 1.09
C LEU A 107 6.96 10.13 0.39
N ILE A 108 8.21 9.78 0.66
CA ILE A 108 9.36 10.58 0.24
C ILE A 108 9.92 10.03 -1.07
N PRO A 109 10.04 10.84 -2.14
CA PRO A 109 10.73 10.48 -3.36
C PRO A 109 12.25 10.51 -3.15
N VAL A 110 13.02 9.83 -4.03
CA VAL A 110 14.47 9.71 -3.87
C VAL A 110 15.22 11.03 -4.07
N ASP A 111 14.63 11.98 -4.79
CA ASP A 111 15.22 13.31 -5.06
C ASP A 111 14.81 14.39 -4.05
N ALA A 112 14.08 14.02 -2.98
CA ALA A 112 13.61 14.99 -2.00
C ALA A 112 14.77 15.58 -1.19
N GLU A 113 15.00 16.87 -1.36
CA GLU A 113 15.90 17.67 -0.52
C GLU A 113 15.01 18.48 0.44
N ILE A 114 14.85 18.00 1.66
CA ILE A 114 13.97 18.58 2.67
C ILE A 114 14.82 19.26 3.75
N GLY A 115 14.86 20.58 3.73
CA GLY A 115 15.56 21.40 4.73
C GLY A 115 14.67 21.89 5.86
N SER A 116 13.32 21.88 5.67
CA SER A 116 12.36 22.35 6.66
C SER A 116 11.05 21.57 6.60
N GLN A 117 10.25 21.62 7.68
CA GLN A 117 8.94 21.00 7.74
C GLN A 117 7.96 21.53 6.66
N ASP A 118 8.08 22.80 6.30
CA ASP A 118 7.19 23.43 5.33
C ASP A 118 7.49 23.00 3.88
N GLU A 119 8.68 22.45 3.63
CA GLU A 119 9.06 21.91 2.31
C GLU A 119 8.50 20.51 2.07
N VAL A 120 8.17 19.77 3.13
CA VAL A 120 7.71 18.38 3.00
C VAL A 120 6.50 18.26 2.09
N ALA A 121 5.48 19.06 2.31
CA ALA A 121 4.25 19.00 1.51
C ALA A 121 4.48 19.29 0.01
N ARG A 122 5.51 20.07 -0.32
CA ARG A 122 5.84 20.41 -1.72
C ARG A 122 6.78 19.43 -2.38
N ARG A 123 7.52 18.64 -1.59
CA ARG A 123 8.60 17.75 -2.06
C ARG A 123 8.30 16.27 -1.82
N SER A 124 7.07 15.94 -1.45
CA SER A 124 6.66 14.58 -1.16
C SER A 124 5.20 14.33 -1.52
N VAL A 125 4.77 13.10 -1.45
CA VAL A 125 3.39 12.69 -1.75
C VAL A 125 2.61 12.56 -0.45
N ASP A 126 1.48 13.25 -0.34
CA ASP A 126 0.57 13.14 0.78
C ASP A 126 -0.31 11.90 0.63
N VAL A 127 -0.29 11.04 1.65
CA VAL A 127 -1.11 9.81 1.68
C VAL A 127 -2.60 10.14 1.83
N GLY A 128 -2.94 11.24 2.52
CA GLY A 128 -4.33 11.67 2.69
C GLY A 128 -4.99 11.99 1.36
N ASP A 129 -4.31 12.74 0.48
CA ASP A 129 -4.84 13.09 -0.85
C ASP A 129 -5.07 11.83 -1.73
N LEU A 130 -4.26 10.79 -1.56
CA LEU A 130 -4.47 9.52 -2.24
C LEU A 130 -5.70 8.79 -1.68
N LEU A 131 -5.84 8.73 -0.35
CA LEU A 131 -6.98 8.08 0.31
C LEU A 131 -8.30 8.77 -0.03
N GLU A 132 -8.33 10.10 -0.12
CA GLU A 132 -9.51 10.85 -0.57
C GLU A 132 -9.96 10.39 -1.96
N ARG A 133 -9.02 10.29 -2.92
CA ARG A 133 -9.30 9.83 -4.30
C ARG A 133 -9.78 8.38 -4.35
N LEU A 134 -9.23 7.50 -3.53
CA LEU A 134 -9.70 6.11 -3.42
C LEU A 134 -11.07 6.02 -2.74
N GLY A 135 -11.34 6.88 -1.77
CA GLY A 135 -12.63 6.98 -1.07
C GLY A 135 -13.78 7.44 -1.96
N GLU A 136 -13.50 8.16 -3.07
CA GLU A 136 -14.51 8.49 -4.08
C GLU A 136 -14.99 7.27 -4.88
N LEU A 137 -14.27 6.15 -4.81
CA LEU A 137 -14.62 4.90 -5.47
C LEU A 137 -15.49 4.07 -4.51
N HIS A 138 -16.81 4.16 -4.67
CA HIS A 138 -17.79 3.60 -3.74
C HIS A 138 -17.93 2.08 -3.79
N ASP A 139 -17.23 1.40 -4.70
CA ASP A 139 -17.30 -0.04 -4.90
C ASP A 139 -15.92 -0.70 -4.75
N GLY A 140 -15.91 -1.95 -4.28
CA GLY A 140 -14.71 -2.77 -4.22
C GLY A 140 -13.87 -2.59 -2.95
N VAL A 141 -12.60 -2.96 -3.05
CA VAL A 141 -11.64 -3.00 -1.94
C VAL A 141 -10.39 -2.18 -2.29
N ASN A 142 -10.03 -1.26 -1.41
CA ASN A 142 -8.77 -0.53 -1.48
C ASN A 142 -7.81 -1.05 -0.42
N ILE A 143 -6.57 -1.36 -0.80
CA ILE A 143 -5.53 -1.90 0.07
C ILE A 143 -4.33 -0.99 -0.03
N LEU A 144 -3.96 -0.36 1.07
CA LEU A 144 -2.76 0.47 1.16
C LEU A 144 -1.77 -0.19 2.12
N ILE A 145 -0.58 -0.52 1.64
CA ILE A 145 0.48 -1.15 2.43
C ILE A 145 1.68 -0.22 2.46
N LEU A 146 2.05 0.23 3.65
CA LEU A 146 3.13 1.18 3.88
C LEU A 146 4.28 0.51 4.65
N ASP A 147 5.26 0.00 3.91
CA ASP A 147 6.55 -0.46 4.46
C ASP A 147 7.54 0.72 4.46
N ALA A 148 7.22 1.70 5.29
CA ALA A 148 8.00 2.91 5.40
C ALA A 148 8.65 3.01 6.77
N CYS A 149 9.98 3.23 6.76
CA CYS A 149 10.72 3.58 7.99
C CYS A 149 10.14 4.85 8.59
N ARG A 150 9.90 4.80 9.89
CA ARG A 150 9.27 5.92 10.63
C ARG A 150 10.27 6.89 11.25
N ASN A 151 11.55 6.70 10.98
CA ASN A 151 12.57 7.67 11.36
C ASN A 151 12.52 8.83 10.37
N ASN A 152 12.21 10.02 10.88
CA ASN A 152 12.43 11.22 10.10
C ASN A 152 13.92 11.54 10.09
N PRO A 153 14.66 11.20 9.03
CA PRO A 153 16.08 11.47 8.95
C PRO A 153 16.38 12.98 8.95
N PHE A 154 15.38 13.81 8.62
CA PHE A 154 15.51 15.25 8.46
C PHE A 154 15.31 16.03 9.78
N ILE A 155 14.71 15.42 10.83
CA ILE A 155 14.45 16.11 12.13
C ILE A 155 15.73 16.33 12.95
N ASN A 156 16.79 15.57 12.72
CA ASN A 156 18.05 15.70 13.50
C ASN A 156 19.06 16.70 12.90
N GLN A 157 18.74 17.41 11.83
CA GLN A 157 19.57 18.52 11.39
C GLN A 157 19.33 19.71 12.35
N PRO A 158 20.39 20.29 12.92
CA PRO A 158 20.25 21.52 13.68
C PRO A 158 19.70 22.58 12.73
N GLY A 159 18.47 23.02 12.97
CA GLY A 159 17.91 24.16 12.26
C GLY A 159 18.83 25.36 12.43
N ILE A 160 19.00 26.16 11.39
CA ILE A 160 19.68 27.45 11.45
C ILE A 160 18.55 28.50 11.43
N ASP A 161 18.47 29.36 12.45
CA ASP A 161 17.53 30.47 12.47
C ASP A 161 17.98 31.60 11.52
N ALA A 162 17.13 32.61 11.37
CA ALA A 162 17.42 33.77 10.51
C ALA A 162 18.70 34.53 10.96
N ASP A 163 19.17 34.31 12.17
CA ASP A 163 20.38 34.92 12.76
C ASP A 163 21.59 33.97 12.66
N GLY A 164 21.50 32.84 11.97
CA GLY A 164 22.61 31.89 11.76
C GLY A 164 22.89 30.99 12.96
N ARG A 165 22.03 30.95 13.97
CA ARG A 165 22.22 30.15 15.20
C ARG A 165 21.68 28.74 14.98
N ARG A 166 22.49 27.76 15.35
CA ARG A 166 22.05 26.34 15.34
C ARG A 166 21.15 26.10 16.56
N PHE A 167 19.89 25.72 16.33
CA PHE A 167 19.01 25.27 17.40
C PHE A 167 18.69 23.77 17.19
N ARG A 168 18.72 23.03 18.31
CA ARG A 168 18.16 21.67 18.34
C ARG A 168 16.66 21.80 18.55
N THR A 169 15.87 21.52 17.51
CA THR A 169 14.44 21.29 17.72
C THR A 169 14.29 20.11 18.66
N ARG A 170 13.68 20.32 19.83
CA ARG A 170 13.17 19.21 20.63
C ARG A 170 12.06 18.59 19.80
N ALA A 171 12.40 17.56 19.00
CA ALA A 171 11.42 16.82 18.22
C ALA A 171 10.32 16.34 19.18
N PRO A 172 9.03 16.51 18.82
CA PRO A 172 7.96 15.88 19.58
C PRO A 172 8.19 14.37 19.59
N LYS A 173 7.92 13.74 20.72
CA LYS A 173 8.17 12.32 21.02
C LYS A 173 7.45 11.29 20.13
N LYS A 174 6.69 11.75 19.10
CA LYS A 174 5.99 10.91 18.13
C LYS A 174 6.71 11.00 16.78
N ILE A 175 7.64 10.09 16.59
CA ILE A 175 8.35 9.86 15.33
C ILE A 175 7.60 8.77 14.60
N GLY A 176 7.23 9.00 13.33
CA GLY A 176 6.61 7.99 12.48
C GLY A 176 5.28 8.39 11.87
N LEU A 177 4.78 7.57 10.92
CA LEU A 177 3.47 7.77 10.31
C LEU A 177 2.36 7.72 11.38
N VAL A 178 1.35 8.58 11.28
CA VAL A 178 0.16 8.48 12.12
C VAL A 178 -0.80 7.46 11.54
N GLU A 179 -1.64 6.93 12.42
CA GLU A 179 -2.81 6.17 11.99
C GLU A 179 -3.76 7.10 11.22
N LEU A 180 -4.17 6.69 10.03
CA LEU A 180 -5.17 7.37 9.23
C LEU A 180 -6.50 6.62 9.34
N GLU A 181 -7.59 7.36 9.36
CA GLU A 181 -8.92 6.77 9.26
C GLU A 181 -9.14 6.32 7.80
N PRO A 182 -9.36 5.00 7.57
CA PRO A 182 -9.56 4.51 6.21
C PRO A 182 -10.94 4.93 5.69
N PRO A 183 -11.06 5.44 4.46
CA PRO A 183 -12.34 5.58 3.78
C PRO A 183 -13.07 4.24 3.69
N ASN A 184 -14.38 4.26 3.45
CA ASN A 184 -15.17 3.03 3.30
C ASN A 184 -14.56 2.05 2.29
N GLY A 185 -14.52 0.77 2.65
CA GLY A 185 -13.98 -0.29 1.79
C GLY A 185 -12.44 -0.27 1.68
N THR A 186 -11.76 0.34 2.64
CA THR A 186 -10.30 0.49 2.63
C THR A 186 -9.65 -0.19 3.84
N ILE A 187 -8.51 -0.82 3.61
CA ILE A 187 -7.59 -1.27 4.67
C ILE A 187 -6.23 -0.62 4.47
N ILE A 188 -5.66 -0.09 5.54
CA ILE A 188 -4.33 0.51 5.57
C ILE A 188 -3.46 -0.31 6.50
N ALA A 189 -2.41 -0.91 5.98
CA ALA A 189 -1.45 -1.71 6.72
C ALA A 189 -0.10 -0.99 6.79
N TYR A 190 0.47 -0.97 7.98
CA TYR A 190 1.75 -0.33 8.28
C TYR A 190 2.75 -1.38 8.76
N ALA A 191 3.97 -1.34 8.26
CA ALA A 191 5.03 -2.24 8.70
C ALA A 191 5.35 -2.11 10.20
N THR A 192 4.98 -0.98 10.80
CA THR A 192 5.26 -0.73 12.23
C THR A 192 4.21 0.19 12.86
N ALA A 193 3.94 0.01 14.15
CA ALA A 193 2.98 0.81 14.94
C ALA A 193 3.38 2.30 15.03
N PRO A 194 2.45 3.22 15.30
CA PRO A 194 2.75 4.64 15.48
C PRO A 194 3.85 4.85 16.53
N GLY A 195 4.95 5.55 16.13
CA GLY A 195 6.05 5.88 17.04
C GLY A 195 7.14 4.81 17.18
N THR A 196 7.13 3.74 16.37
CA THR A 196 8.18 2.71 16.36
C THR A 196 8.96 2.70 15.04
N VAL A 197 10.09 2.01 14.99
CA VAL A 197 11.01 1.97 13.84
C VAL A 197 10.80 0.66 13.08
N ALA A 198 10.76 0.71 11.74
CA ALA A 198 10.93 -0.48 10.93
C ALA A 198 12.42 -0.84 10.88
N ILE A 199 12.72 -2.12 11.00
CA ILE A 199 14.08 -2.63 10.94
C ILE A 199 14.43 -2.87 9.48
N ASP A 200 15.39 -2.12 8.96
CA ASP A 200 16.04 -2.44 7.68
C ASP A 200 17.16 -3.45 7.99
N SER A 201 16.87 -4.74 7.80
CA SER A 201 17.86 -5.79 7.97
C SER A 201 18.85 -5.71 6.82
N GLY A 202 20.11 -5.36 7.12
CA GLY A 202 21.17 -5.16 6.14
C GLY A 202 21.69 -6.45 5.48
N ASP A 203 20.91 -7.52 5.44
CA ASP A 203 21.21 -8.73 4.69
C ASP A 203 20.59 -8.67 3.27
N GLU A 204 20.96 -9.61 2.40
CA GLU A 204 20.47 -9.67 1.01
C GLU A 204 18.99 -10.10 0.89
N SER A 205 18.22 -10.13 1.98
CA SER A 205 16.83 -10.55 2.02
C SER A 205 15.85 -9.37 1.95
N ASN A 206 14.56 -9.66 1.88
CA ASN A 206 13.50 -8.67 2.04
C ASN A 206 13.45 -8.14 3.48
N SER A 207 12.83 -6.98 3.69
CA SER A 207 12.49 -6.50 5.03
C SER A 207 11.72 -7.57 5.80
N VAL A 208 11.86 -7.60 7.13
CA VAL A 208 11.17 -8.58 7.97
C VAL A 208 9.67 -8.55 7.73
N TYR A 209 9.10 -7.35 7.60
CA TYR A 209 7.67 -7.19 7.34
C TYR A 209 7.27 -7.74 5.97
N THR A 210 7.94 -7.34 4.90
CA THR A 210 7.59 -7.76 3.54
C THR A 210 7.81 -9.26 3.37
N ARG A 211 8.81 -9.86 3.97
CA ARG A 211 9.04 -11.31 3.91
C ARG A 211 7.84 -12.10 4.46
N TYR A 212 7.33 -11.76 5.64
CA TYR A 212 6.14 -12.41 6.19
C TYR A 212 4.86 -12.05 5.44
N LEU A 213 4.77 -10.83 4.90
CA LEU A 213 3.65 -10.44 4.05
C LEU A 213 3.57 -11.33 2.80
N LEU A 214 4.70 -11.52 2.09
CA LEU A 214 4.80 -12.40 0.92
C LEU A 214 4.40 -13.84 1.22
N GLU A 215 4.77 -14.36 2.39
CA GLU A 215 4.38 -15.70 2.83
C GLU A 215 2.87 -15.82 3.02
N HIS A 216 2.28 -14.88 3.77
CA HIS A 216 0.89 -15.03 4.20
C HIS A 216 -0.14 -14.63 3.12
N ILE A 217 0.18 -13.70 2.19
CA ILE A 217 -0.74 -13.37 1.09
C ILE A 217 -0.94 -14.50 0.10
N GLN A 218 -0.03 -15.46 0.04
CA GLN A 218 -0.12 -16.65 -0.81
C GLN A 218 -0.94 -17.78 -0.18
N THR A 219 -1.32 -17.67 1.09
CA THR A 219 -2.11 -18.70 1.79
C THR A 219 -3.52 -18.75 1.22
N GLN A 220 -3.89 -19.92 0.68
CA GLN A 220 -5.22 -20.11 0.06
C GLN A 220 -6.34 -19.94 1.08
N GLY A 221 -7.37 -19.22 0.70
CA GLY A 221 -8.59 -19.02 1.48
C GLY A 221 -8.42 -18.12 2.72
N LEU A 222 -7.24 -17.50 2.93
CA LEU A 222 -6.98 -16.70 4.13
C LEU A 222 -7.56 -15.27 3.96
N PRO A 223 -8.50 -14.82 4.83
CA PRO A 223 -8.99 -13.44 4.83
C PRO A 223 -7.89 -12.42 5.10
N ILE A 224 -7.98 -11.24 4.48
CA ILE A 224 -6.95 -10.19 4.56
C ILE A 224 -6.64 -9.76 6.00
N GLU A 225 -7.63 -9.68 6.87
CA GLU A 225 -7.44 -9.34 8.28
C GLU A 225 -6.60 -10.42 9.00
N MET A 226 -6.80 -11.68 8.62
CA MET A 226 -6.02 -12.78 9.16
C MET A 226 -4.60 -12.82 8.58
N VAL A 227 -4.41 -12.38 7.32
CA VAL A 227 -3.07 -12.17 6.73
C VAL A 227 -2.29 -11.20 7.61
N PHE A 228 -2.80 -9.98 7.84
CA PHE A 228 -2.08 -8.97 8.62
C PHE A 228 -1.90 -9.37 10.09
N LYS A 229 -2.86 -10.08 10.68
CA LYS A 229 -2.70 -10.63 12.04
C LYS A 229 -1.56 -11.63 12.13
N LYS A 230 -1.42 -12.52 11.13
CA LYS A 230 -0.29 -13.49 11.08
C LYS A 230 1.03 -12.79 10.84
N VAL A 231 1.09 -11.86 9.87
CA VAL A 231 2.27 -11.01 9.62
C VAL A 231 2.73 -10.34 10.92
N ARG A 232 1.81 -9.70 11.65
CA ARG A 232 2.13 -9.07 12.94
C ARG A 232 2.72 -10.06 13.94
N ALA A 233 2.10 -11.22 14.09
CA ALA A 233 2.58 -12.25 15.06
C ALA A 233 4.00 -12.70 14.74
N ASP A 234 4.30 -12.92 13.46
CA ASP A 234 5.62 -13.41 13.03
C ASP A 234 6.68 -12.31 13.11
N VAL A 235 6.37 -11.07 12.69
CA VAL A 235 7.27 -9.92 12.81
C VAL A 235 7.59 -9.63 14.28
N VAL A 236 6.59 -9.61 15.17
CA VAL A 236 6.79 -9.39 16.62
C VAL A 236 7.67 -10.47 17.21
N ARG A 237 7.44 -11.73 16.84
CA ARG A 237 8.24 -12.87 17.32
C ARG A 237 9.70 -12.75 16.88
N GLU A 238 9.96 -12.51 15.59
CA GLU A 238 11.31 -12.43 15.06
C GLU A 238 12.07 -11.23 15.58
N THR A 239 11.41 -10.07 15.64
CA THR A 239 12.03 -8.82 16.11
C THR A 239 12.05 -8.68 17.63
N GLN A 240 11.59 -9.69 18.37
CA GLN A 240 11.47 -9.65 19.84
C GLN A 240 10.68 -8.43 20.33
N GLY A 241 9.66 -8.03 19.57
CA GLY A 241 8.79 -6.90 19.90
C GLY A 241 9.34 -5.52 19.50
N LEU A 242 10.49 -5.45 18.82
CA LEU A 242 11.05 -4.17 18.37
C LEU A 242 10.24 -3.56 17.22
N GLN A 243 9.64 -4.40 16.38
CA GLN A 243 8.76 -3.99 15.29
C GLN A 243 7.37 -4.62 15.47
N ILE A 244 6.34 -3.78 15.48
CA ILE A 244 4.95 -4.20 15.69
C ILE A 244 4.12 -3.68 14.51
N PRO A 245 3.81 -4.50 13.49
CA PRO A 245 2.91 -4.11 12.42
C PRO A 245 1.52 -3.71 12.92
N TRP A 246 0.90 -2.79 12.22
CA TRP A 246 -0.42 -2.27 12.55
C TRP A 246 -1.31 -2.18 11.32
N GLU A 247 -2.62 -2.34 11.48
CA GLU A 247 -3.59 -2.06 10.42
C GLU A 247 -4.80 -1.32 10.95
N SER A 248 -5.42 -0.53 10.06
CA SER A 248 -6.72 0.12 10.26
C SER A 248 -7.62 -0.26 9.10
N SER A 249 -8.86 -0.70 9.36
CA SER A 249 -9.76 -1.26 8.34
C SER A 249 -11.17 -0.73 8.47
N SER A 250 -11.76 -0.36 7.33
CA SER A 250 -13.18 -0.06 7.15
C SER A 250 -13.85 -1.04 6.16
N LEU A 251 -13.23 -2.21 5.94
CA LEU A 251 -13.80 -3.23 5.07
C LEU A 251 -15.11 -3.76 5.66
N THR A 252 -16.15 -3.84 4.82
CA THR A 252 -17.44 -4.43 5.19
C THR A 252 -17.65 -5.81 4.60
N GLY A 253 -16.82 -6.20 3.61
CA GLY A 253 -16.85 -7.49 2.94
C GLY A 253 -15.54 -8.25 3.13
N GLN A 254 -15.58 -9.57 2.97
CA GLN A 254 -14.40 -10.40 3.03
C GLN A 254 -13.56 -10.24 1.76
N PHE A 255 -12.26 -10.06 1.90
CA PHE A 255 -11.29 -10.12 0.81
C PHE A 255 -10.25 -11.20 1.06
N ILE A 256 -9.92 -11.96 -0.01
CA ILE A 256 -8.93 -13.06 0.00
C ILE A 256 -7.99 -12.84 -1.18
N PHE A 257 -6.68 -12.80 -0.91
CA PHE A 257 -5.66 -12.67 -1.96
C PHE A 257 -5.62 -13.88 -2.88
N ASN A 258 -5.49 -15.07 -2.30
CA ASN A 258 -5.43 -16.36 -2.99
C ASN A 258 -6.74 -17.14 -2.74
N SER A 259 -7.70 -16.90 -3.61
CA SER A 259 -9.06 -17.49 -3.49
C SER A 259 -9.23 -18.74 -4.36
#